data_fe1c3572fc46223df043c80879cb8eb3
#
_entry.id   fe1c3572fc46223df043c80879cb8eb3
#
_cell.length_a   1.000
_cell.length_b   1.000
_cell.length_c   1.000
_cell.angle_alpha   90.00
_cell.angle_beta   90.00
_cell.angle_gamma   90.00
#
_symmetry.space_group_name_H-M   'P 1'
#
loop_
_entity.id
_entity.type
_entity.pdbx_description
1 polymer ?
#
loop_
_entity_poly.entity_id
_entity_poly.type
_entity_poly.pdbx_seq_one_letter_code
_entity_poly.pdbx_strand_id
1 'polypeptide(L)'
;MCNLELLSCLRQDKLIAICRGAEGESLLSLAAAIRDGGIRFIEVTFQQERDDCADLARRNIKALCGMPGIIPGAGTVLSPDQVRAAYEAGAKYIVSPNTDPAVIAETKRLGLVSIPGALTPSEIMAAHNAGADLVKLFPTAVMGLKYFKDLRAPLSHIGLVVTAGITPDNLGDYLKAGAFAAGISSPLCDKELIAAGDFAEITRRARAFRGIANPTVRA
;
A
#
# COMPACT_ATOMS: atom_id res chain seq x y z
N MET A 1 13.94 -9.26 -7.16
CA MET A 1 12.51 -9.53 -7.44
C MET A 1 12.10 -8.65 -8.62
N CYS A 2 11.65 -9.23 -9.71
CA CYS A 2 11.12 -8.46 -10.84
C CYS A 2 9.66 -8.04 -10.58
N ASN A 3 9.12 -7.12 -11.42
CA ASN A 3 7.75 -6.62 -11.22
C ASN A 3 6.67 -7.71 -11.27
N LEU A 4 6.83 -8.70 -12.14
CA LEU A 4 5.88 -9.83 -12.25
C LEU A 4 5.88 -10.68 -10.96
N GLU A 5 7.04 -10.94 -10.39
CA GLU A 5 7.16 -11.64 -9.11
C GLU A 5 6.54 -10.82 -7.98
N LEU A 6 6.79 -9.49 -7.95
CA LEU A 6 6.22 -8.59 -6.96
C LEU A 6 4.69 -8.58 -7.01
N LEU A 7 4.12 -8.45 -8.21
CA LEU A 7 2.67 -8.47 -8.42
C LEU A 7 2.07 -9.83 -8.06
N SER A 8 2.77 -10.94 -8.37
CA SER A 8 2.36 -12.28 -7.95
C SER A 8 2.36 -12.43 -6.43
N CYS A 9 3.41 -11.95 -5.75
CA CYS A 9 3.46 -11.91 -4.29
C CYS A 9 2.32 -11.08 -3.70
N LEU A 10 2.07 -9.88 -4.24
CA LEU A 10 0.98 -9.02 -3.76
C LEU A 10 -0.41 -9.65 -4.00
N ARG A 11 -0.59 -10.35 -5.13
CA ARG A 11 -1.82 -11.10 -5.40
C ARG A 11 -2.08 -12.22 -4.38
N GLN A 12 -1.02 -12.85 -3.89
CA GLN A 12 -1.09 -13.89 -2.85
C GLN A 12 -1.32 -13.28 -1.46
N ASP A 13 -0.59 -12.20 -1.13
CA ASP A 13 -0.67 -11.56 0.19
C ASP A 13 -1.92 -10.71 0.36
N LYS A 14 -2.36 -10.02 -0.69
CA LYS A 14 -3.57 -9.17 -0.77
C LYS A 14 -3.60 -7.98 0.20
N LEU A 15 -2.53 -7.69 0.90
CA LEU A 15 -2.46 -6.65 1.92
C LEU A 15 -1.22 -5.78 1.76
N ILE A 16 -1.42 -4.46 1.89
CA ILE A 16 -0.37 -3.45 2.02
C ILE A 16 -0.63 -2.68 3.31
N ALA A 17 0.31 -2.68 4.24
CA ALA A 17 0.25 -1.85 5.44
C ALA A 17 0.80 -0.45 5.12
N ILE A 18 0.02 0.60 5.42
CA ILE A 18 0.37 1.99 5.13
C ILE A 18 0.84 2.66 6.42
N CYS A 19 2.16 2.81 6.56
CA CYS A 19 2.80 3.42 7.73
C CYS A 19 2.92 4.93 7.53
N ARG A 20 2.03 5.68 8.18
CA ARG A 20 2.01 7.13 8.15
C ARG A 20 2.45 7.72 9.50
N GLY A 21 3.46 8.59 9.49
CA GLY A 21 3.89 9.34 10.66
C GLY A 21 4.80 8.57 11.63
N ALA A 22 5.11 7.29 11.37
CA ALA A 22 6.12 6.55 12.12
C ALA A 22 7.51 6.76 11.50
N GLU A 23 8.53 6.88 12.35
CA GLU A 23 9.92 7.09 11.93
C GLU A 23 10.91 6.46 12.93
N GLY A 24 12.15 6.23 12.49
CA GLY A 24 13.21 5.69 13.34
C GLY A 24 12.86 4.34 13.94
N GLU A 25 13.16 4.15 15.23
CA GLU A 25 12.92 2.88 15.92
C GLU A 25 11.44 2.50 16.01
N SER A 26 10.55 3.50 16.14
CA SER A 26 9.11 3.21 16.19
C SER A 26 8.60 2.65 14.86
N LEU A 27 9.13 3.11 13.71
CA LEU A 27 8.82 2.53 12.42
C LEU A 27 9.33 1.09 12.30
N LEU A 28 10.56 0.82 12.77
CA LEU A 28 11.13 -0.53 12.70
C LEU A 28 10.36 -1.53 13.59
N SER A 29 9.98 -1.11 14.80
CA SER A 29 9.16 -1.92 15.71
C SER A 29 7.76 -2.16 15.14
N LEU A 30 7.13 -1.12 14.57
CA LEU A 30 5.85 -1.22 13.86
C LEU A 30 5.92 -2.19 12.68
N ALA A 31 6.96 -2.04 11.84
CA ALA A 31 7.16 -2.89 10.68
C ALA A 31 7.41 -4.37 11.07
N ALA A 32 8.17 -4.60 12.15
CA ALA A 32 8.38 -5.94 12.69
C ALA A 32 7.06 -6.55 13.17
N ALA A 33 6.25 -5.81 13.94
CA ALA A 33 4.96 -6.27 14.41
C ALA A 33 3.98 -6.63 13.27
N ILE A 34 3.92 -5.79 12.24
CA ILE A 34 3.10 -6.02 11.05
C ILE A 34 3.57 -7.26 10.28
N ARG A 35 4.90 -7.40 10.07
CA ARG A 35 5.50 -8.58 9.44
C ARG A 35 5.21 -9.87 10.23
N ASP A 36 5.36 -9.83 11.55
CA ASP A 36 5.12 -10.98 12.43
C ASP A 36 3.62 -11.36 12.49
N GLY A 37 2.76 -10.40 12.11
CA GLY A 37 1.35 -10.63 11.80
C GLY A 37 1.08 -11.19 10.39
N GLY A 38 2.13 -11.38 9.55
CA GLY A 38 2.04 -11.99 8.23
C GLY A 38 1.80 -11.01 7.08
N ILE A 39 2.01 -9.70 7.27
CA ILE A 39 1.89 -8.68 6.21
C ILE A 39 3.29 -8.20 5.83
N ARG A 40 3.71 -8.44 4.58
CA ARG A 40 5.06 -8.16 4.08
C ARG A 40 5.19 -6.82 3.35
N PHE A 41 4.13 -6.37 2.67
CA PHE A 41 4.16 -5.12 1.94
C PHE A 41 3.93 -3.96 2.90
N ILE A 42 4.93 -3.08 3.01
CA ILE A 42 4.90 -1.92 3.90
C ILE A 42 5.16 -0.64 3.10
N GLU A 43 4.16 0.24 3.07
CA GLU A 43 4.20 1.53 2.41
C GLU A 43 4.64 2.61 3.41
N VAL A 44 5.75 3.28 3.14
CA VAL A 44 6.19 4.50 3.84
C VAL A 44 5.62 5.71 3.11
N THR A 45 4.83 6.53 3.78
CA THR A 45 4.23 7.72 3.15
C THR A 45 5.17 8.93 3.22
N PHE A 46 5.31 9.65 2.09
CA PHE A 46 5.84 10.99 2.07
C PHE A 46 4.92 11.93 2.89
N GLN A 47 5.49 12.72 3.78
CA GLN A 47 4.79 13.69 4.62
C GLN A 47 4.97 15.07 3.99
N GLN A 48 4.06 15.44 3.08
CA GLN A 48 4.19 16.61 2.21
C GLN A 48 4.26 17.95 2.97
N GLU A 49 3.79 17.96 4.21
CA GLU A 49 3.82 19.13 5.12
C GLU A 49 5.19 19.39 5.75
N ARG A 50 6.18 18.51 5.54
CA ARG A 50 7.52 18.61 6.12
C ARG A 50 8.54 19.07 5.10
N ASP A 51 9.41 19.96 5.50
CA ASP A 51 10.53 20.46 4.66
C ASP A 51 11.55 19.31 4.36
N ASP A 52 11.75 18.39 5.31
CA ASP A 52 12.64 17.23 5.16
C ASP A 52 11.94 15.97 4.59
N CYS A 53 10.78 16.13 3.98
CA CYS A 53 9.90 15.06 3.51
C CYS A 53 10.66 13.96 2.72
N ALA A 54 11.48 14.35 1.75
CA ALA A 54 12.20 13.42 0.91
C ALA A 54 13.29 12.66 1.68
N ASP A 55 14.03 13.35 2.54
CA ASP A 55 15.11 12.73 3.31
C ASP A 55 14.56 11.80 4.39
N LEU A 56 13.44 12.16 5.01
CA LEU A 56 12.75 11.30 5.96
C LEU A 56 12.26 10.01 5.27
N ALA A 57 11.61 10.15 4.11
CA ALA A 57 11.14 8.98 3.34
C ALA A 57 12.30 8.08 2.92
N ARG A 58 13.42 8.66 2.44
CA ARG A 58 14.65 7.90 2.11
C ARG A 58 15.18 7.11 3.31
N ARG A 59 15.35 7.77 4.47
CA ARG A 59 15.84 7.11 5.68
C ARG A 59 14.94 5.94 6.09
N ASN A 60 13.64 6.16 6.10
CA ASN A 60 12.64 5.18 6.52
C ASN A 60 12.58 3.98 5.55
N ILE A 61 12.53 4.22 4.24
CA ILE A 61 12.53 3.15 3.22
C ILE A 61 13.82 2.34 3.30
N LYS A 62 14.99 3.01 3.39
CA LYS A 62 16.29 2.34 3.49
C LYS A 62 16.39 1.45 4.74
N ALA A 63 15.85 1.92 5.87
CA ALA A 63 15.81 1.13 7.09
C ALA A 63 14.97 -0.15 6.93
N LEU A 64 13.80 -0.05 6.28
CA LEU A 64 12.96 -1.21 6.00
C LEU A 64 13.58 -2.20 5.02
N CYS A 65 14.41 -1.75 4.08
CA CYS A 65 15.15 -2.64 3.16
C CYS A 65 16.08 -3.60 3.88
N GLY A 66 16.59 -3.22 5.06
CA GLY A 66 17.43 -4.07 5.90
C GLY A 66 16.67 -5.14 6.69
N MET A 67 15.34 -5.11 6.70
CA MET A 67 14.50 -6.02 7.48
C MET A 67 14.09 -7.25 6.65
N PRO A 68 14.51 -8.47 7.01
CA PRO A 68 14.12 -9.68 6.29
C PRO A 68 12.60 -9.86 6.24
N GLY A 69 12.08 -10.26 5.08
CA GLY A 69 10.66 -10.55 4.89
C GLY A 69 9.78 -9.31 4.62
N ILE A 70 10.33 -8.09 4.63
CA ILE A 70 9.61 -6.86 4.28
C ILE A 70 9.86 -6.50 2.82
N ILE A 71 8.81 -6.03 2.17
CA ILE A 71 8.81 -5.49 0.81
C ILE A 71 8.41 -4.01 0.93
N PRO A 72 9.39 -3.08 0.96
CA PRO A 72 9.11 -1.67 1.17
C PRO A 72 8.63 -0.99 -0.10
N GLY A 73 7.65 -0.10 0.05
CA GLY A 73 7.18 0.80 -0.98
C GLY A 73 7.06 2.23 -0.47
N ALA A 74 6.84 3.16 -1.40
CA ALA A 74 6.63 4.56 -1.08
C ALA A 74 5.18 4.97 -1.40
N GLY A 75 4.55 5.68 -0.47
CA GLY A 75 3.20 6.21 -0.62
C GLY A 75 3.12 7.72 -0.56
N THR A 76 1.99 8.26 -1.01
CA THR A 76 1.77 9.71 -1.12
C THR A 76 2.85 10.38 -2.00
N VAL A 77 3.27 9.68 -3.05
CA VAL A 77 4.26 10.17 -4.01
C VAL A 77 3.54 11.05 -5.04
N LEU A 78 3.95 12.33 -5.13
CA LEU A 78 3.27 13.36 -5.93
C LEU A 78 4.15 13.97 -7.04
N SER A 79 5.41 13.56 -7.15
CA SER A 79 6.30 14.09 -8.18
C SER A 79 7.33 13.05 -8.65
N PRO A 80 7.88 13.20 -9.87
CA PRO A 80 8.97 12.37 -10.35
C PRO A 80 10.22 12.39 -9.46
N ASP A 81 10.50 13.53 -8.79
CA ASP A 81 11.63 13.64 -7.86
C ASP A 81 11.44 12.73 -6.63
N GLN A 82 10.20 12.65 -6.09
CA GLN A 82 9.89 11.74 -5.01
C GLN A 82 9.98 10.27 -5.44
N VAL A 83 9.63 9.95 -6.71
CA VAL A 83 9.83 8.60 -7.26
C VAL A 83 11.32 8.24 -7.25
N ARG A 84 12.19 9.15 -7.74
CA ARG A 84 13.65 8.94 -7.74
C ARG A 84 14.19 8.75 -6.33
N ALA A 85 13.77 9.60 -5.38
CA ALA A 85 14.14 9.49 -3.98
C ALA A 85 13.77 8.12 -3.36
N ALA A 86 12.56 7.64 -3.65
CA ALA A 86 12.08 6.33 -3.19
C ALA A 86 12.86 5.17 -3.84
N TYR A 87 13.13 5.26 -5.15
CA TYR A 87 13.93 4.27 -5.88
C TYR A 87 15.34 4.12 -5.31
N GLU A 88 16.05 5.24 -5.13
CA GLU A 88 17.40 5.28 -4.56
C GLU A 88 17.45 4.70 -3.14
N ALA A 89 16.37 4.87 -2.37
CA ALA A 89 16.23 4.29 -1.04
C ALA A 89 15.91 2.78 -1.05
N GLY A 90 15.54 2.20 -2.22
CA GLY A 90 15.29 0.78 -2.39
C GLY A 90 13.82 0.37 -2.40
N ALA A 91 12.87 1.32 -2.52
CA ALA A 91 11.45 1.01 -2.70
C ALA A 91 11.22 0.07 -3.89
N LYS A 92 10.22 -0.79 -3.78
CA LYS A 92 9.85 -1.76 -4.82
C LYS A 92 8.59 -1.36 -5.58
N TYR A 93 7.77 -0.50 -5.01
CA TYR A 93 6.54 0.00 -5.59
C TYR A 93 6.25 1.42 -5.14
N ILE A 94 5.51 2.15 -5.97
CA ILE A 94 5.10 3.54 -5.76
C ILE A 94 3.58 3.61 -5.70
N VAL A 95 3.07 4.29 -4.67
CA VAL A 95 1.64 4.54 -4.47
C VAL A 95 1.39 6.04 -4.43
N SER A 96 0.43 6.51 -5.19
CA SER A 96 -0.01 7.92 -5.20
C SER A 96 -1.47 8.04 -4.76
N PRO A 97 -1.90 9.17 -4.23
CA PRO A 97 -3.32 9.40 -3.95
C PRO A 97 -4.13 9.78 -5.19
N ASN A 98 -3.48 10.16 -6.28
CA ASN A 98 -4.02 10.67 -7.53
C ASN A 98 -3.38 10.00 -8.75
N THR A 99 -3.95 10.24 -9.91
CA THR A 99 -3.40 9.85 -11.20
C THR A 99 -2.57 11.00 -11.77
N ASP A 100 -1.26 10.83 -11.83
CA ASP A 100 -0.32 11.75 -12.49
C ASP A 100 0.52 10.98 -13.50
N PRO A 101 0.37 11.26 -14.82
CA PRO A 101 1.11 10.56 -15.86
C PRO A 101 2.64 10.69 -15.73
N ALA A 102 3.16 11.81 -15.21
CA ALA A 102 4.60 12.02 -15.04
C ALA A 102 5.16 11.13 -13.92
N VAL A 103 4.43 10.98 -12.81
CA VAL A 103 4.78 10.06 -11.71
C VAL A 103 4.72 8.61 -12.19
N ILE A 104 3.69 8.23 -12.95
CA ILE A 104 3.55 6.88 -13.52
C ILE A 104 4.71 6.59 -14.47
N ALA A 105 4.99 7.49 -15.41
CA ALA A 105 6.06 7.33 -16.40
C ALA A 105 7.43 7.17 -15.75
N GLU A 106 7.77 8.01 -14.74
CA GLU A 106 9.03 7.91 -14.02
C GLU A 106 9.13 6.61 -13.21
N THR A 107 8.03 6.19 -12.57
CA THR A 107 7.95 4.91 -11.86
C THR A 107 8.26 3.73 -12.79
N LYS A 108 7.64 3.73 -13.97
CA LYS A 108 7.84 2.67 -14.97
C LYS A 108 9.25 2.71 -15.57
N ARG A 109 9.78 3.92 -15.84
CA ARG A 109 11.16 4.10 -16.34
C ARG A 109 12.20 3.50 -15.39
N LEU A 110 11.97 3.61 -14.07
CA LEU A 110 12.86 3.05 -13.04
C LEU A 110 12.58 1.57 -12.74
N GLY A 111 11.64 0.93 -13.45
CA GLY A 111 11.34 -0.48 -13.28
C GLY A 111 10.58 -0.81 -11.98
N LEU A 112 9.91 0.17 -11.39
CA LEU A 112 9.09 -0.03 -10.18
C LEU A 112 7.63 -0.39 -10.54
N VAL A 113 6.92 -1.01 -9.60
CA VAL A 113 5.46 -1.22 -9.72
C VAL A 113 4.75 0.08 -9.42
N SER A 114 3.85 0.50 -10.32
CA SER A 114 3.07 1.74 -10.23
C SER A 114 1.64 1.48 -9.79
N ILE A 115 1.22 2.13 -8.70
CA ILE A 115 -0.13 2.01 -8.10
C ILE A 115 -0.70 3.42 -7.85
N PRO A 116 -1.03 4.20 -8.91
CA PRO A 116 -1.64 5.52 -8.78
C PRO A 116 -3.06 5.44 -8.22
N GLY A 117 -3.51 6.53 -7.60
CA GLY A 117 -4.85 6.68 -7.03
C GLY A 117 -5.86 7.20 -8.06
N ALA A 118 -7.07 6.68 -7.99
CA ALA A 118 -8.21 7.09 -8.79
C ALA A 118 -9.52 6.83 -8.01
N LEU A 119 -10.58 7.55 -8.33
CA LEU A 119 -11.90 7.31 -7.77
C LEU A 119 -12.92 6.94 -8.85
N THR A 120 -12.89 7.59 -10.00
CA THR A 120 -13.88 7.44 -11.08
C THR A 120 -13.41 6.47 -12.19
N PRO A 121 -14.33 5.91 -13.00
CA PRO A 121 -13.96 5.09 -14.15
C PRO A 121 -12.98 5.79 -15.10
N SER A 122 -13.17 7.10 -15.36
CA SER A 122 -12.30 7.87 -16.24
C SER A 122 -10.88 7.99 -15.71
N GLU A 123 -10.73 8.24 -14.40
CA GLU A 123 -9.41 8.30 -13.75
C GLU A 123 -8.73 6.92 -13.73
N ILE A 124 -9.48 5.84 -13.46
CA ILE A 124 -8.96 4.47 -13.49
C ILE A 124 -8.42 4.14 -14.88
N MET A 125 -9.17 4.47 -15.93
CA MET A 125 -8.74 4.27 -17.32
C MET A 125 -7.55 5.15 -17.68
N ALA A 126 -7.51 6.41 -17.22
CA ALA A 126 -6.36 7.29 -17.44
C ALA A 126 -5.09 6.72 -16.80
N ALA A 127 -5.17 6.25 -15.55
CA ALA A 127 -4.06 5.60 -14.87
C ALA A 127 -3.58 4.34 -15.61
N HIS A 128 -4.51 3.48 -16.02
CA HIS A 128 -4.21 2.25 -16.78
C HIS A 128 -3.53 2.56 -18.11
N ASN A 129 -4.08 3.49 -18.88
CA ASN A 129 -3.54 3.90 -20.18
C ASN A 129 -2.17 4.57 -20.08
N ALA A 130 -1.87 5.23 -18.94
CA ALA A 130 -0.55 5.77 -18.63
C ALA A 130 0.48 4.69 -18.24
N GLY A 131 0.09 3.42 -18.12
CA GLY A 131 0.97 2.28 -17.86
C GLY A 131 1.04 1.85 -16.39
N ALA A 132 0.06 2.23 -15.55
CA ALA A 132 -0.03 1.73 -14.18
C ALA A 132 -0.19 0.19 -14.15
N ASP A 133 0.48 -0.47 -13.21
CA ASP A 133 0.37 -1.92 -13.01
C ASP A 133 -0.92 -2.29 -12.27
N LEU A 134 -1.29 -1.48 -11.29
CA LEU A 134 -2.52 -1.56 -10.50
C LEU A 134 -3.06 -0.15 -10.30
N VAL A 135 -4.32 -0.01 -9.87
CA VAL A 135 -4.89 1.29 -9.52
C VAL A 135 -5.44 1.24 -8.09
N LYS A 136 -5.02 2.18 -7.27
CA LYS A 136 -5.54 2.39 -5.92
C LYS A 136 -6.91 3.07 -6.01
N LEU A 137 -7.97 2.37 -5.63
CA LEU A 137 -9.27 3.02 -5.45
C LEU A 137 -9.27 3.79 -4.13
N PHE A 138 -9.36 5.13 -4.21
CA PHE A 138 -9.22 6.01 -3.06
C PHE A 138 -10.06 7.30 -3.20
N PRO A 139 -10.77 7.68 -2.13
CA PRO A 139 -11.03 6.94 -0.89
C PRO A 139 -12.19 5.93 -1.04
N THR A 140 -11.94 4.64 -0.74
CA THR A 140 -12.93 3.57 -0.96
C THR A 140 -14.16 3.69 -0.06
N ALA A 141 -13.99 4.06 1.21
CA ALA A 141 -15.07 4.10 2.19
C ALA A 141 -16.22 5.04 1.81
N VAL A 142 -15.89 6.17 1.16
CA VAL A 142 -16.89 7.18 0.77
C VAL A 142 -17.91 6.62 -0.20
N MET A 143 -17.51 5.73 -1.08
CA MET A 143 -18.35 5.16 -2.14
C MET A 143 -18.93 3.79 -1.78
N GLY A 144 -18.28 3.05 -0.90
CA GLY A 144 -18.72 1.76 -0.40
C GLY A 144 -18.61 0.59 -1.38
N LEU A 145 -18.99 -0.59 -0.90
CA LEU A 145 -18.85 -1.85 -1.63
C LEU A 145 -19.68 -1.93 -2.91
N LYS A 146 -20.88 -1.30 -2.91
CA LYS A 146 -21.74 -1.30 -4.10
C LYS A 146 -21.04 -0.61 -5.27
N TYR A 147 -20.49 0.57 -5.04
CA TYR A 147 -19.76 1.31 -6.06
C TYR A 147 -18.55 0.49 -6.59
N PHE A 148 -17.80 -0.16 -5.70
CA PHE A 148 -16.71 -1.01 -6.11
C PHE A 148 -17.18 -2.14 -7.05
N LYS A 149 -18.31 -2.80 -6.75
CA LYS A 149 -18.87 -3.85 -7.61
C LYS A 149 -19.30 -3.30 -8.99
N ASP A 150 -19.92 -2.12 -9.00
CA ASP A 150 -20.34 -1.47 -10.24
C ASP A 150 -19.13 -1.10 -11.13
N LEU A 151 -18.01 -0.65 -10.53
CA LEU A 151 -16.75 -0.41 -11.23
C LEU A 151 -16.13 -1.71 -11.80
N ARG A 152 -16.18 -2.81 -11.03
CA ARG A 152 -15.58 -4.09 -11.42
C ARG A 152 -16.21 -4.69 -12.66
N ALA A 153 -17.49 -4.48 -12.91
CA ALA A 153 -18.18 -5.06 -14.06
C ALA A 153 -17.52 -4.65 -15.40
N PRO A 154 -17.40 -3.36 -15.74
CA PRO A 154 -16.75 -2.91 -16.99
C PRO A 154 -15.22 -2.93 -16.94
N LEU A 155 -14.59 -2.84 -15.76
CA LEU A 155 -13.14 -2.69 -15.58
C LEU A 155 -12.48 -3.93 -14.97
N SER A 156 -13.01 -5.13 -15.29
CA SER A 156 -12.53 -6.41 -14.71
C SER A 156 -11.06 -6.73 -15.03
N HIS A 157 -10.50 -6.18 -16.09
CA HIS A 157 -9.12 -6.35 -16.54
C HIS A 157 -8.11 -5.52 -15.73
N ILE A 158 -8.57 -4.50 -14.97
CA ILE A 158 -7.70 -3.62 -14.16
C ILE A 158 -7.67 -4.12 -12.72
N GLY A 159 -6.49 -4.36 -12.17
CA GLY A 159 -6.32 -4.70 -10.75
C GLY A 159 -6.55 -3.48 -9.87
N LEU A 160 -7.58 -3.53 -9.00
CA LEU A 160 -7.89 -2.45 -8.07
C LEU A 160 -7.44 -2.78 -6.64
N VAL A 161 -6.72 -1.83 -6.01
CA VAL A 161 -6.30 -1.87 -4.61
C VAL A 161 -7.22 -0.96 -3.79
N VAL A 162 -8.10 -1.54 -3.00
CA VAL A 162 -9.06 -0.77 -2.18
C VAL A 162 -8.34 -0.14 -0.98
N THR A 163 -8.54 1.17 -0.76
CA THR A 163 -7.80 1.91 0.27
C THR A 163 -8.68 2.98 0.93
N ALA A 164 -8.49 3.17 2.22
CA ALA A 164 -9.27 3.98 3.16
C ALA A 164 -10.62 3.35 3.55
N GLY A 165 -10.79 3.19 4.86
CA GLY A 165 -11.99 2.63 5.46
C GLY A 165 -12.12 1.12 5.33
N ILE A 166 -11.00 0.42 5.10
CA ILE A 166 -10.96 -1.05 5.12
C ILE A 166 -10.75 -1.52 6.56
N THR A 167 -11.65 -2.37 7.01
CA THR A 167 -11.68 -2.97 8.35
C THR A 167 -11.73 -4.50 8.25
N PRO A 168 -11.50 -5.24 9.35
CA PRO A 168 -11.71 -6.69 9.34
C PRO A 168 -13.12 -7.09 8.89
N ASP A 169 -14.15 -6.29 9.22
CA ASP A 169 -15.54 -6.62 8.90
C ASP A 169 -15.87 -6.54 7.41
N ASN A 170 -15.20 -5.65 6.65
CA ASN A 170 -15.51 -5.42 5.23
C ASN A 170 -14.44 -5.94 4.25
N LEU A 171 -13.22 -6.23 4.70
CA LEU A 171 -12.13 -6.69 3.83
C LEU A 171 -12.53 -7.92 3.00
N GLY A 172 -13.16 -8.91 3.66
CA GLY A 172 -13.58 -10.15 3.01
C GLY A 172 -14.54 -9.92 1.84
N ASP A 173 -15.45 -8.96 1.97
CA ASP A 173 -16.43 -8.64 0.93
C ASP A 173 -15.80 -7.93 -0.27
N TYR A 174 -14.84 -7.01 -0.04
CA TYR A 174 -14.07 -6.40 -1.13
C TYR A 174 -13.23 -7.43 -1.89
N LEU A 175 -12.56 -8.35 -1.17
CA LEU A 175 -11.76 -9.41 -1.80
C LEU A 175 -12.64 -10.38 -2.61
N LYS A 176 -13.80 -10.79 -2.08
CA LYS A 176 -14.79 -11.61 -2.81
C LYS A 176 -15.35 -10.89 -4.03
N ALA A 177 -15.51 -9.57 -3.96
CA ALA A 177 -15.96 -8.75 -5.09
C ALA A 177 -14.85 -8.50 -6.14
N GLY A 178 -13.64 -9.02 -5.94
CA GLY A 178 -12.55 -8.98 -6.92
C GLY A 178 -11.53 -7.86 -6.70
N ALA A 179 -11.40 -7.34 -5.48
CA ALA A 179 -10.26 -6.48 -5.15
C ALA A 179 -8.95 -7.27 -5.29
N PHE A 180 -7.96 -6.65 -5.95
CA PHE A 180 -6.64 -7.24 -6.11
C PHE A 180 -5.89 -7.33 -4.78
N ALA A 181 -5.95 -6.25 -4.01
CA ALA A 181 -5.37 -6.12 -2.68
C ALA A 181 -6.10 -5.00 -1.90
N ALA A 182 -5.76 -4.86 -0.62
CA ALA A 182 -6.24 -3.79 0.24
C ALA A 182 -5.08 -3.04 0.91
N GLY A 183 -5.15 -1.71 0.94
CA GLY A 183 -4.26 -0.84 1.71
C GLY A 183 -4.86 -0.52 3.08
N ILE A 184 -4.18 -0.94 4.15
CA ILE A 184 -4.63 -0.80 5.54
C ILE A 184 -3.75 0.23 6.25
N SER A 185 -4.35 1.29 6.78
CA SER A 185 -3.63 2.35 7.50
C SER A 185 -3.96 2.34 9.00
N SER A 186 -4.91 3.16 9.43
CA SER A 186 -5.21 3.39 10.85
C SER A 186 -5.43 2.13 11.72
N PRO A 187 -6.02 1.03 11.25
CA PRO A 187 -6.14 -0.16 12.08
C PRO A 187 -4.79 -0.80 12.45
N LEU A 188 -3.75 -0.64 11.61
CA LEU A 188 -2.41 -1.18 11.85
C LEU A 188 -1.43 -0.12 12.35
N CYS A 189 -1.57 1.14 11.92
CA CYS A 189 -0.69 2.24 12.27
C CYS A 189 -1.40 3.18 13.26
N ASP A 190 -1.90 2.62 14.33
CA ASP A 190 -2.59 3.31 15.41
C ASP A 190 -1.58 4.12 16.23
N LYS A 191 -1.77 5.44 16.28
CA LYS A 191 -0.82 6.35 16.94
C LYS A 191 -0.74 6.13 18.45
N GLU A 192 -1.86 5.74 19.09
CA GLU A 192 -1.90 5.49 20.52
C GLU A 192 -1.15 4.21 20.88
N LEU A 193 -1.35 3.14 20.11
CA LEU A 193 -0.61 1.89 20.29
C LEU A 193 0.89 2.07 20.03
N ILE A 194 1.26 2.81 18.98
CA ILE A 194 2.67 3.11 18.66
C ILE A 194 3.31 3.90 19.83
N ALA A 195 2.63 4.93 20.33
CA ALA A 195 3.13 5.75 21.44
C ALA A 195 3.23 4.96 22.75
N ALA A 196 2.31 4.02 22.98
CA ALA A 196 2.33 3.12 24.13
C ALA A 196 3.34 1.97 23.99
N GLY A 197 3.92 1.76 22.81
CA GLY A 197 4.78 0.60 22.52
C GLY A 197 4.04 -0.73 22.48
N ASP A 198 2.71 -0.73 22.33
CA ASP A 198 1.90 -1.96 22.26
C ASP A 198 1.93 -2.58 20.84
N PHE A 199 3.11 -3.03 20.46
CA PHE A 199 3.32 -3.73 19.19
C PHE A 199 2.71 -5.14 19.19
N ALA A 200 2.43 -5.72 20.36
CA ALA A 200 1.75 -7.02 20.44
C ALA A 200 0.31 -6.93 19.92
N GLU A 201 -0.41 -5.87 20.28
CA GLU A 201 -1.76 -5.62 19.75
C GLU A 201 -1.74 -5.35 18.23
N ILE A 202 -0.74 -4.62 17.72
CA ILE A 202 -0.56 -4.41 16.28
C ILE A 202 -0.35 -5.74 15.55
N THR A 203 0.48 -6.64 16.11
CA THR A 203 0.69 -7.99 15.55
C THR A 203 -0.62 -8.79 15.54
N ARG A 204 -1.40 -8.72 16.61
CA ARG A 204 -2.71 -9.38 16.69
C ARG A 204 -3.67 -8.87 15.61
N ARG A 205 -3.75 -7.54 15.41
CA ARG A 205 -4.57 -6.92 14.37
C ARG A 205 -4.10 -7.33 12.96
N ALA A 206 -2.79 -7.33 12.72
CA ALA A 206 -2.21 -7.77 11.43
C ALA A 206 -2.55 -9.22 11.12
N ARG A 207 -2.48 -10.14 12.11
CA ARG A 207 -2.91 -11.53 11.97
C ARG A 207 -4.40 -11.66 11.64
N ALA A 208 -5.26 -10.83 12.23
CA ALA A 208 -6.68 -10.83 11.91
C ALA A 208 -6.93 -10.46 10.43
N PHE A 209 -6.30 -9.39 9.93
CA PHE A 209 -6.37 -9.04 8.51
C PHE A 209 -5.81 -10.15 7.61
N ARG A 210 -4.66 -10.74 7.98
CA ARG A 210 -4.04 -11.84 7.22
C ARG A 210 -4.93 -13.06 7.14
N GLY A 211 -5.59 -13.44 8.23
CA GLY A 211 -6.53 -14.58 8.28
C GLY A 211 -7.74 -14.38 7.37
N ILE A 212 -8.25 -13.14 7.24
CA ILE A 212 -9.35 -12.81 6.34
C ILE A 212 -8.88 -12.83 4.88
N ALA A 213 -7.70 -12.27 4.60
CA ALA A 213 -7.16 -12.22 3.24
C ALA A 213 -6.80 -13.62 2.70
N ASN A 214 -6.35 -14.54 3.56
CA ASN A 214 -5.93 -15.90 3.22
C ASN A 214 -6.43 -16.92 4.25
N PRO A 215 -7.70 -17.31 4.19
CA PRO A 215 -8.32 -18.20 5.19
C PRO A 215 -7.73 -19.62 5.23
N THR A 216 -6.96 -20.03 4.21
CA THR A 216 -6.32 -21.36 4.13
C THR A 216 -4.95 -21.46 4.81
N VAL A 217 -4.35 -20.35 5.19
CA VAL A 217 -3.11 -20.32 5.99
C VAL A 217 -3.50 -20.28 7.47
N ARG A 218 -3.98 -21.41 8.01
CA ARG A 218 -4.03 -21.59 9.46
C ARG A 218 -2.59 -21.78 9.95
N ALA A 219 -2.21 -20.93 10.92
CA ALA A 219 -0.92 -20.99 11.62
C ALA A 219 -0.72 -22.35 12.30
#